data_ab51ecef22d6bd5f9af06bc2189eae8e
#
_entry.id   ab51ecef22d6bd5f9af06bc2189eae8e
#
_cell.length_a   1.000
_cell.length_b   1.000
_cell.length_c   1.000
_cell.angle_alpha   90.00
_cell.angle_beta   90.00
_cell.angle_gamma   90.00
#
_symmetry.space_group_name_H-M   'P 1'
#
loop_
_entity.id
_entity.type
_entity.pdbx_description
1 polymer ?
#
loop_
_entity_poly.entity_id
_entity_poly.type
_entity_poly.pdbx_seq_one_letter_code
_entity_poly.pdbx_strand_id
1 'polypeptide(L)'
;VLTNSAVIAEDGRKFSKTGFMIKFDEAAEKIGADTVRYLYAGAPVSNDVRFGYNLGDEARRKLLSYWNIFTFFETYAKIDKPNFENYTPDKSAMTPTDIWLVVRTNEFLKKAKALYDDYKVYMLVKEFEVFVDDISNWYIRTNRRRFWKTGDEKDKMTAYWVLYYALNTATLVMSPVIPFMTEHIWQNFTRKVMPSSPISVHLCDWPKPIEGLEDDGIVEKTAVSREIIATAMRLRNEQQLKVRQPLSTLYVCCDSETANKIGVFEKIILDELNIKNIKYIDDVNVLEDKYLTVNFKVAGAVLKQNVNKMKQTLETLSKDDMTKLVSAVEQGDEVYVPGWDDKFAADIFSVQTKTKKGIVSAELQNDKGVVALDTVLTDELIKEGLVRDTVRQCQLIRKEAGYEVEQRVKMAIESLDTAVIGALKEKTEYIKSELLADELVLGGTLSDADLTKEVEIGDGKVKLAVAKA
;
A
#
# COMPACT_ATOMS: atom_id res chain seq x y z
N VAL A 1 24.46 34.20 -13.66
CA VAL A 1 25.23 33.42 -12.67
C VAL A 1 24.31 33.17 -11.45
N LEU A 2 24.07 31.92 -11.15
CA LEU A 2 23.38 31.54 -9.90
C LEU A 2 24.43 31.37 -8.80
N THR A 3 24.23 32.04 -7.68
CA THR A 3 25.08 31.88 -6.49
C THR A 3 24.26 31.19 -5.40
N ASN A 4 24.83 30.15 -4.80
CA ASN A 4 24.24 29.52 -3.62
C ASN A 4 24.66 30.30 -2.36
N SER A 5 23.85 30.18 -1.31
CA SER A 5 24.18 30.67 0.03
C SER A 5 25.29 29.82 0.67
N ALA A 6 25.62 30.08 1.92
CA ALA A 6 26.71 29.39 2.61
C ALA A 6 26.35 27.92 2.93
N VAL A 7 27.37 27.07 2.99
CA VAL A 7 27.25 25.74 3.59
C VAL A 7 27.54 25.84 5.08
N ILE A 8 26.66 25.33 5.90
CA ILE A 8 26.76 25.32 7.36
C ILE A 8 26.61 23.89 7.91
N ALA A 9 27.07 23.65 9.11
CA ALA A 9 26.89 22.37 9.78
C ALA A 9 25.40 22.08 10.07
N GLU A 10 25.06 20.82 10.35
CA GLU A 10 23.67 20.41 10.68
C GLU A 10 23.05 21.20 11.82
N ASP A 11 23.87 21.54 12.82
CA ASP A 11 23.46 22.34 13.99
C ASP A 11 23.42 23.85 13.75
N GLY A 12 23.69 24.30 12.50
CA GLY A 12 23.67 25.70 12.09
C GLY A 12 24.97 26.48 12.32
N ARG A 13 26.01 25.85 12.85
CA ARG A 13 27.34 26.49 12.97
C ARG A 13 28.00 26.65 11.61
N LYS A 14 28.72 27.76 11.42
CA LYS A 14 29.52 27.96 10.21
C LYS A 14 30.73 27.02 10.21
N PHE A 15 31.06 26.44 9.06
CA PHE A 15 32.33 25.77 8.87
C PHE A 15 33.48 26.73 8.98
N SER A 16 34.57 26.32 9.63
CA SER A 16 35.77 27.15 9.82
C SER A 16 37.03 26.30 9.72
N LYS A 17 38.08 26.88 9.11
CA LYS A 17 39.37 26.18 8.95
C LYS A 17 40.03 25.83 10.29
N THR A 18 39.73 26.58 11.34
CA THR A 18 40.30 26.38 12.69
C THR A 18 39.33 25.69 13.65
N GLY A 19 38.11 25.40 13.22
CA GLY A 19 37.06 24.77 14.01
C GLY A 19 36.49 23.51 13.32
N PHE A 20 35.20 23.33 13.46
CA PHE A 20 34.51 22.19 12.85
C PHE A 20 34.41 22.36 11.34
N MET A 21 34.88 21.36 10.60
CA MET A 21 34.78 21.28 9.14
C MET A 21 34.69 19.83 8.69
N ILE A 22 33.81 19.55 7.73
CA ILE A 22 33.79 18.30 6.99
C ILE A 22 34.37 18.57 5.60
N LYS A 23 35.45 17.88 5.25
CA LYS A 23 36.07 17.98 3.94
C LYS A 23 35.29 17.17 2.92
N PHE A 24 35.28 17.60 1.66
CA PHE A 24 34.56 16.90 0.60
C PHE A 24 35.07 15.46 0.44
N ASP A 25 36.36 15.23 0.41
CA ASP A 25 36.91 13.89 0.23
C ASP A 25 36.44 12.94 1.34
N GLU A 26 36.49 13.40 2.60
CA GLU A 26 35.98 12.62 3.74
C GLU A 26 34.47 12.32 3.62
N ALA A 27 33.66 13.31 3.20
CA ALA A 27 32.23 13.12 2.99
C ALA A 27 31.97 12.15 1.83
N ALA A 28 32.68 12.31 0.71
CA ALA A 28 32.54 11.46 -0.46
C ALA A 28 32.89 9.99 -0.17
N GLU A 29 33.89 9.74 0.66
CA GLU A 29 34.25 8.39 1.09
C GLU A 29 33.20 7.77 2.03
N LYS A 30 32.69 8.56 2.99
CA LYS A 30 31.75 8.05 4.00
C LYS A 30 30.33 7.84 3.49
N ILE A 31 29.80 8.80 2.74
CA ILE A 31 28.39 8.80 2.31
C ILE A 31 28.20 8.72 0.79
N GLY A 32 29.26 8.85 0.02
CA GLY A 32 29.24 8.80 -1.43
C GLY A 32 29.06 10.18 -2.10
N ALA A 33 29.73 10.39 -3.23
CA ALA A 33 29.69 11.66 -3.94
C ALA A 33 28.29 12.04 -4.43
N ASP A 34 27.50 11.09 -4.94
CA ASP A 34 26.11 11.33 -5.37
C ASP A 34 25.21 11.73 -4.22
N THR A 35 25.43 11.18 -3.01
CA THR A 35 24.67 11.58 -1.83
C THR A 35 24.94 13.04 -1.45
N VAL A 36 26.20 13.48 -1.52
CA VAL A 36 26.58 14.89 -1.30
C VAL A 36 25.91 15.79 -2.33
N ARG A 37 26.00 15.42 -3.61
CA ARG A 37 25.38 16.18 -4.71
C ARG A 37 23.86 16.26 -4.56
N TYR A 38 23.22 15.15 -4.24
CA TYR A 38 21.79 15.06 -4.02
C TYR A 38 21.30 15.95 -2.88
N LEU A 39 22.04 15.97 -1.77
CA LEU A 39 21.74 16.82 -0.62
C LEU A 39 21.81 18.31 -1.01
N TYR A 40 22.85 18.72 -1.73
CA TYR A 40 22.97 20.10 -2.20
C TYR A 40 21.92 20.47 -3.23
N ALA A 41 21.64 19.58 -4.18
CA ALA A 41 20.61 19.80 -5.18
C ALA A 41 19.20 19.94 -4.58
N GLY A 42 18.95 19.26 -3.45
CA GLY A 42 17.68 19.35 -2.72
C GLY A 42 17.50 20.62 -1.87
N ALA A 43 18.52 21.47 -1.75
CA ALA A 43 18.45 22.71 -1.01
C ALA A 43 18.09 23.91 -1.90
N PRO A 44 17.16 24.79 -1.48
CA PRO A 44 16.90 26.04 -2.21
C PRO A 44 18.14 26.93 -2.28
N VAL A 45 18.45 27.49 -3.45
CA VAL A 45 19.64 28.30 -3.67
C VAL A 45 19.72 29.57 -2.81
N SER A 46 18.58 30.06 -2.34
CA SER A 46 18.49 31.24 -1.46
C SER A 46 18.79 30.99 0.00
N ASN A 47 18.86 29.72 0.42
CA ASN A 47 19.02 29.34 1.80
C ASN A 47 20.40 28.75 2.05
N ASP A 48 20.93 28.92 3.30
CA ASP A 48 22.12 28.21 3.71
C ASP A 48 21.87 26.69 3.67
N VAL A 49 22.83 25.97 3.07
CA VAL A 49 22.75 24.53 2.96
C VAL A 49 23.29 23.90 4.23
N ARG A 50 22.43 23.21 5.00
CA ARG A 50 22.90 22.41 6.12
C ARG A 50 23.52 21.10 5.61
N PHE A 51 24.70 20.81 6.09
CA PHE A 51 25.46 19.64 5.71
C PHE A 51 26.04 18.90 6.92
N GLY A 52 25.87 17.59 6.91
CA GLY A 52 26.41 16.68 7.90
C GLY A 52 26.05 15.24 7.60
N TYR A 53 26.57 14.32 8.39
CA TYR A 53 26.44 12.89 8.12
C TYR A 53 25.02 12.35 8.34
N ASN A 54 24.26 12.89 9.30
CA ASN A 54 22.88 12.45 9.51
C ASN A 54 21.99 12.84 8.33
N LEU A 55 22.11 14.08 7.83
CA LEU A 55 21.41 14.52 6.62
C LEU A 55 21.89 13.72 5.38
N GLY A 56 23.17 13.37 5.33
CA GLY A 56 23.72 12.48 4.32
C GLY A 56 23.08 11.10 4.36
N ASP A 57 22.92 10.50 5.53
CA ASP A 57 22.26 9.20 5.68
C ASP A 57 20.76 9.26 5.31
N GLU A 58 20.09 10.37 5.55
CA GLU A 58 18.70 10.57 5.07
C GLU A 58 18.64 10.62 3.53
N ALA A 59 19.51 11.42 2.91
CA ALA A 59 19.61 11.50 1.45
C ALA A 59 19.96 10.14 0.84
N ARG A 60 20.89 9.40 1.44
CA ARG A 60 21.28 8.05 1.03
C ARG A 60 20.11 7.08 1.07
N ARG A 61 19.27 7.11 2.12
CA ARG A 61 18.06 6.25 2.19
C ARG A 61 17.10 6.50 1.03
N LYS A 62 16.92 7.77 0.63
CA LYS A 62 16.09 8.12 -0.53
C LYS A 62 16.69 7.58 -1.84
N LEU A 63 18.00 7.72 -2.03
CA LEU A 63 18.69 7.15 -3.18
C LEU A 63 18.64 5.61 -3.18
N LEU A 64 18.68 4.96 -2.02
CA LEU A 64 18.50 3.50 -1.91
C LEU A 64 17.11 3.05 -2.37
N SER A 65 16.07 3.85 -2.19
CA SER A 65 14.74 3.51 -2.72
C SER A 65 14.76 3.46 -4.25
N TYR A 66 15.41 4.42 -4.90
CA TYR A 66 15.61 4.41 -6.35
C TYR A 66 16.48 3.23 -6.81
N TRP A 67 17.57 2.97 -6.11
CA TRP A 67 18.43 1.81 -6.35
C TRP A 67 17.67 0.47 -6.24
N ASN A 68 16.76 0.34 -5.29
CA ASN A 68 15.96 -0.86 -5.10
C ASN A 68 15.01 -1.14 -6.28
N ILE A 69 14.53 -0.09 -6.97
CA ILE A 69 13.76 -0.26 -8.21
C ILE A 69 14.63 -0.92 -9.29
N PHE A 70 15.84 -0.41 -9.47
CA PHE A 70 16.82 -0.99 -10.40
C PHE A 70 17.13 -2.45 -10.03
N THR A 71 17.45 -2.72 -8.77
CA THR A 71 17.76 -4.08 -8.29
C THR A 71 16.59 -5.04 -8.49
N PHE A 72 15.36 -4.56 -8.27
CA PHE A 72 14.15 -5.36 -8.55
C PHE A 72 14.07 -5.74 -10.03
N PHE A 73 14.20 -4.77 -10.93
CA PHE A 73 14.20 -5.04 -12.36
C PHE A 73 15.31 -6.01 -12.75
N GLU A 74 16.55 -5.73 -12.33
CA GLU A 74 17.73 -6.52 -12.66
C GLU A 74 17.59 -7.99 -12.22
N THR A 75 17.02 -8.22 -11.03
CA THR A 75 16.82 -9.56 -10.49
C THR A 75 16.00 -10.44 -11.43
N TYR A 76 14.89 -9.93 -11.92
CA TYR A 76 14.02 -10.71 -12.81
C TYR A 76 14.49 -10.64 -14.26
N ALA A 77 15.03 -9.52 -14.71
CA ALA A 77 15.54 -9.38 -16.07
C ALA A 77 16.76 -10.29 -16.37
N LYS A 78 17.54 -10.68 -15.38
CA LYS A 78 18.60 -11.69 -15.56
C LYS A 78 18.07 -13.04 -16.00
N ILE A 79 16.85 -13.38 -15.57
CA ILE A 79 16.17 -14.63 -15.88
C ILE A 79 15.46 -14.52 -17.23
N ASP A 80 14.58 -13.53 -17.37
CA ASP A 80 13.69 -13.38 -18.52
C ASP A 80 14.35 -12.71 -19.74
N LYS A 81 15.47 -12.00 -19.54
CA LYS A 81 16.30 -11.34 -20.57
C LYS A 81 15.47 -10.48 -21.55
N PRO A 82 14.65 -9.53 -21.06
CA PRO A 82 13.84 -8.69 -21.92
C PRO A 82 14.72 -7.88 -22.89
N ASN A 83 14.25 -7.73 -24.12
CA ASN A 83 14.91 -6.94 -25.15
C ASN A 83 13.87 -6.00 -25.79
N PHE A 84 14.14 -4.71 -25.78
CA PHE A 84 13.22 -3.68 -26.24
C PHE A 84 13.64 -3.00 -27.55
N GLU A 85 14.73 -3.47 -28.22
CA GLU A 85 15.22 -2.87 -29.48
C GLU A 85 14.12 -2.67 -30.53
N ASN A 86 13.21 -3.63 -30.64
CA ASN A 86 12.10 -3.59 -31.60
C ASN A 86 10.75 -3.83 -30.90
N TYR A 87 10.69 -3.62 -29.59
CA TYR A 87 9.46 -3.86 -28.83
C TYR A 87 8.71 -2.55 -28.63
N THR A 88 7.45 -2.54 -29.04
CA THR A 88 6.49 -1.49 -28.69
C THR A 88 5.28 -2.16 -28.06
N PRO A 89 4.92 -1.82 -26.83
CA PRO A 89 3.78 -2.46 -26.19
C PRO A 89 2.48 -2.04 -26.89
N ASP A 90 1.61 -3.01 -27.05
CA ASP A 90 0.25 -2.76 -27.49
C ASP A 90 -0.54 -2.12 -26.34
N LYS A 91 -1.12 -0.93 -26.58
CA LYS A 91 -1.95 -0.24 -25.58
C LYS A 91 -3.09 -1.12 -25.06
N SER A 92 -3.67 -1.99 -25.88
CA SER A 92 -4.73 -2.90 -25.49
C SER A 92 -4.27 -4.00 -24.53
N ALA A 93 -2.97 -4.22 -24.41
CA ALA A 93 -2.36 -5.16 -23.46
C ALA A 93 -1.98 -4.51 -22.13
N MET A 94 -2.08 -3.18 -22.03
CA MET A 94 -1.75 -2.44 -20.82
C MET A 94 -2.87 -2.53 -19.79
N THR A 95 -2.51 -2.84 -18.57
CA THR A 95 -3.41 -2.72 -17.41
C THR A 95 -3.62 -1.25 -17.02
N PRO A 96 -4.65 -0.92 -16.24
CA PRO A 96 -4.83 0.45 -15.72
C PRO A 96 -3.59 1.01 -14.99
N THR A 97 -2.86 0.15 -14.28
CA THR A 97 -1.61 0.55 -13.60
C THR A 97 -0.47 0.83 -14.58
N ASP A 98 -0.41 0.12 -15.70
CA ASP A 98 0.56 0.37 -16.77
C ASP A 98 0.31 1.74 -17.41
N ILE A 99 -0.94 1.99 -17.81
CA ILE A 99 -1.36 3.28 -18.38
C ILE A 99 -1.04 4.41 -17.40
N TRP A 100 -1.42 4.22 -16.13
CA TRP A 100 -1.14 5.20 -15.08
C TRP A 100 0.36 5.51 -14.97
N LEU A 101 1.23 4.50 -14.92
CA LEU A 101 2.67 4.75 -14.76
C LEU A 101 3.26 5.44 -15.98
N VAL A 102 2.81 5.12 -17.20
CA VAL A 102 3.26 5.82 -18.42
C VAL A 102 2.82 7.29 -18.39
N VAL A 103 1.55 7.58 -18.08
CA VAL A 103 1.03 8.94 -17.95
C VAL A 103 1.79 9.71 -16.86
N ARG A 104 1.95 9.10 -15.69
CA ARG A 104 2.69 9.70 -14.56
C ARG A 104 4.16 9.97 -14.91
N THR A 105 4.79 9.11 -15.71
CA THR A 105 6.15 9.32 -16.22
C THR A 105 6.21 10.50 -17.19
N ASN A 106 5.23 10.65 -18.08
CA ASN A 106 5.12 11.80 -18.96
C ASN A 106 4.94 13.11 -18.18
N GLU A 107 4.11 13.11 -17.12
CA GLU A 107 3.94 14.27 -16.22
C GLU A 107 5.23 14.61 -15.49
N PHE A 108 5.92 13.61 -14.94
CA PHE A 108 7.22 13.79 -14.29
C PHE A 108 8.22 14.42 -15.23
N LEU A 109 8.32 13.93 -16.46
CA LEU A 109 9.22 14.46 -17.50
C LEU A 109 8.92 15.91 -17.85
N LYS A 110 7.65 16.25 -18.06
CA LYS A 110 7.20 17.62 -18.35
C LYS A 110 7.53 18.57 -17.20
N LYS A 111 7.24 18.14 -15.98
CA LYS A 111 7.50 18.92 -14.76
C LYS A 111 9.00 19.09 -14.51
N ALA A 112 9.78 18.02 -14.71
CA ALA A 112 11.23 18.05 -14.58
C ALA A 112 11.86 19.07 -15.54
N LYS A 113 11.42 19.09 -16.81
CA LYS A 113 11.90 20.07 -17.77
C LYS A 113 11.63 21.51 -17.32
N ALA A 114 10.40 21.81 -16.91
CA ALA A 114 10.04 23.14 -16.42
C ALA A 114 10.86 23.55 -15.20
N LEU A 115 11.12 22.62 -14.28
CA LEU A 115 11.92 22.89 -13.08
C LEU A 115 13.41 23.12 -13.38
N TYR A 116 13.96 22.44 -14.38
CA TYR A 116 15.32 22.71 -14.86
C TYR A 116 15.39 24.07 -15.57
N ASP A 117 14.44 24.38 -16.45
CA ASP A 117 14.38 25.65 -17.17
C ASP A 117 14.29 26.83 -16.18
N ASP A 118 13.58 26.65 -15.05
CA ASP A 118 13.43 27.64 -13.98
C ASP A 118 14.55 27.61 -12.93
N TYR A 119 15.56 26.75 -13.08
CA TYR A 119 16.64 26.56 -12.10
C TYR A 119 16.15 26.13 -10.70
N LYS A 120 15.00 25.46 -10.59
CA LYS A 120 14.39 24.98 -9.35
C LYS A 120 14.72 23.51 -9.07
N VAL A 121 16.00 23.14 -9.15
CA VAL A 121 16.47 21.74 -8.99
C VAL A 121 16.04 21.16 -7.65
N TYR A 122 15.97 21.96 -6.59
CA TYR A 122 15.51 21.51 -5.27
C TYR A 122 14.04 21.03 -5.28
N MET A 123 13.20 21.58 -6.15
CA MET A 123 11.83 21.09 -6.34
C MET A 123 11.82 19.81 -7.19
N LEU A 124 12.75 19.70 -8.15
CA LEU A 124 12.90 18.47 -8.94
C LEU A 124 13.31 17.30 -8.05
N VAL A 125 14.23 17.52 -7.10
CA VAL A 125 14.61 16.46 -6.13
C VAL A 125 13.39 15.96 -5.35
N LYS A 126 12.51 16.84 -4.90
CA LYS A 126 11.25 16.47 -4.22
C LYS A 126 10.29 15.70 -5.15
N GLU A 127 10.16 16.18 -6.38
CA GLU A 127 9.30 15.50 -7.38
C GLU A 127 9.84 14.11 -7.72
N PHE A 128 11.15 13.97 -7.81
CA PHE A 128 11.80 12.68 -8.02
C PHE A 128 11.55 11.71 -6.85
N GLU A 129 11.57 12.18 -5.60
CA GLU A 129 11.24 11.35 -4.44
C GLU A 129 9.81 10.82 -4.51
N VAL A 130 8.85 11.67 -4.89
CA VAL A 130 7.46 11.27 -5.09
C VAL A 130 7.34 10.26 -6.24
N PHE A 131 8.04 10.50 -7.35
CA PHE A 131 8.03 9.60 -8.50
C PHE A 131 8.64 8.23 -8.18
N VAL A 132 9.73 8.19 -7.43
CA VAL A 132 10.35 6.94 -6.93
C VAL A 132 9.38 6.17 -6.03
N ASP A 133 8.65 6.87 -5.15
CA ASP A 133 7.60 6.27 -4.33
C ASP A 133 6.45 5.70 -5.17
N ASP A 134 6.00 6.43 -6.17
CA ASP A 134 4.99 6.01 -7.13
C ASP A 134 5.38 4.70 -7.85
N ILE A 135 6.63 4.59 -8.30
CA ILE A 135 7.13 3.37 -8.95
C ILE A 135 7.22 2.22 -7.94
N SER A 136 7.86 2.45 -6.78
CA SER A 136 8.20 1.40 -5.83
C SER A 136 6.99 0.92 -5.04
N ASN A 137 6.29 1.86 -4.37
CA ASN A 137 5.24 1.54 -3.41
C ASN A 137 3.86 1.39 -4.03
N TRP A 138 3.69 1.79 -5.30
CA TRP A 138 2.44 1.56 -6.01
C TRP A 138 2.64 0.60 -7.17
N TYR A 139 3.36 0.98 -8.24
CA TYR A 139 3.44 0.15 -9.43
C TYR A 139 4.08 -1.22 -9.19
N ILE A 140 5.30 -1.27 -8.66
CA ILE A 140 5.99 -2.54 -8.40
C ILE A 140 5.21 -3.39 -7.39
N ARG A 141 4.73 -2.78 -6.33
CA ARG A 141 4.00 -3.51 -5.28
C ARG A 141 2.75 -4.18 -5.83
N THR A 142 1.93 -3.48 -6.59
CA THR A 142 0.66 -4.01 -7.13
C THR A 142 0.85 -4.97 -8.30
N ASN A 143 1.96 -4.83 -9.04
CA ASN A 143 2.26 -5.64 -10.24
C ASN A 143 3.33 -6.70 -10.01
N ARG A 144 3.85 -6.85 -8.78
CA ARG A 144 5.00 -7.72 -8.51
C ARG A 144 4.84 -9.14 -9.05
N ARG A 145 3.64 -9.72 -8.98
CA ARG A 145 3.35 -11.07 -9.47
C ARG A 145 3.56 -11.23 -10.98
N ARG A 146 3.38 -10.17 -11.77
CA ARG A 146 3.56 -10.20 -13.23
C ARG A 146 5.01 -10.46 -13.64
N PHE A 147 5.98 -10.06 -12.80
CA PHE A 147 7.40 -10.24 -13.09
C PHE A 147 7.92 -11.67 -12.84
N TRP A 148 7.29 -12.43 -11.95
CA TRP A 148 7.75 -13.79 -11.64
C TRP A 148 6.79 -14.90 -12.04
N LYS A 149 5.53 -14.58 -12.36
CA LYS A 149 4.55 -15.57 -12.80
C LYS A 149 4.90 -16.05 -14.22
N THR A 150 4.81 -17.37 -14.45
CA THR A 150 4.91 -17.99 -15.78
C THR A 150 3.54 -18.05 -16.45
N GLY A 151 3.49 -17.95 -17.78
CA GLY A 151 2.31 -18.29 -18.58
C GLY A 151 1.66 -17.16 -19.39
N ASP A 152 1.97 -15.88 -19.13
CA ASP A 152 1.53 -14.76 -19.99
C ASP A 152 2.73 -13.87 -20.32
N GLU A 153 3.47 -14.27 -21.33
CA GLU A 153 4.68 -13.57 -21.78
C GLU A 153 4.37 -12.14 -22.28
N LYS A 154 3.19 -11.93 -22.89
CA LYS A 154 2.81 -10.60 -23.41
C LYS A 154 2.55 -9.62 -22.27
N ASP A 155 1.80 -10.04 -21.25
CA ASP A 155 1.53 -9.24 -20.05
C ASP A 155 2.82 -8.94 -19.29
N LYS A 156 3.67 -9.95 -19.12
CA LYS A 156 4.98 -9.84 -18.46
C LYS A 156 5.90 -8.86 -19.18
N MET A 157 6.03 -8.96 -20.49
CA MET A 157 6.85 -8.05 -21.30
C MET A 157 6.34 -6.63 -21.28
N THR A 158 5.01 -6.44 -21.25
CA THR A 158 4.40 -5.10 -21.08
C THR A 158 4.78 -4.50 -19.74
N ALA A 159 4.68 -5.27 -18.64
CA ALA A 159 5.10 -4.81 -17.32
C ALA A 159 6.58 -4.40 -17.24
N TYR A 160 7.47 -5.21 -17.84
CA TYR A 160 8.89 -4.89 -17.96
C TYR A 160 9.13 -3.60 -18.75
N TRP A 161 8.46 -3.43 -19.87
CA TRP A 161 8.63 -2.25 -20.70
C TRP A 161 8.16 -0.97 -20.01
N VAL A 162 7.02 -1.03 -19.33
CA VAL A 162 6.48 0.11 -18.58
C VAL A 162 7.42 0.51 -17.45
N LEU A 163 7.93 -0.47 -16.69
CA LEU A 163 8.91 -0.22 -15.64
C LEU A 163 10.23 0.31 -16.22
N TYR A 164 10.67 -0.25 -17.36
CA TYR A 164 11.83 0.26 -18.10
C TYR A 164 11.65 1.72 -18.46
N TYR A 165 10.51 2.09 -19.05
CA TYR A 165 10.25 3.47 -19.46
C TYR A 165 10.35 4.44 -18.27
N ALA A 166 9.71 4.11 -17.16
CA ALA A 166 9.73 4.93 -15.96
C ALA A 166 11.14 5.08 -15.35
N LEU A 167 11.83 3.96 -15.17
CA LEU A 167 13.17 3.94 -14.56
C LEU A 167 14.21 4.61 -15.49
N ASN A 168 14.15 4.35 -16.79
CA ASN A 168 15.03 4.97 -17.79
C ASN A 168 14.83 6.49 -17.86
N THR A 169 13.58 6.96 -17.84
CA THR A 169 13.26 8.40 -17.80
C THR A 169 13.82 9.05 -16.54
N ALA A 170 13.62 8.42 -15.35
CA ALA A 170 14.21 8.92 -14.10
C ALA A 170 15.74 8.98 -14.15
N THR A 171 16.39 7.97 -14.76
CA THR A 171 17.83 7.87 -14.92
C THR A 171 18.37 9.03 -15.77
N LEU A 172 17.73 9.28 -16.92
CA LEU A 172 18.11 10.39 -17.81
C LEU A 172 17.91 11.76 -17.14
N VAL A 173 16.75 11.98 -16.53
CA VAL A 173 16.42 13.25 -15.85
C VAL A 173 17.37 13.55 -14.69
N MET A 174 17.74 12.54 -13.91
CA MET A 174 18.57 12.72 -12.72
C MET A 174 20.07 12.63 -12.97
N SER A 175 20.50 12.33 -14.19
CA SER A 175 21.94 12.20 -14.53
C SER A 175 22.80 13.43 -14.19
N PRO A 176 22.31 14.69 -14.29
CA PRO A 176 23.08 15.84 -13.86
C PRO A 176 23.23 15.96 -12.32
N VAL A 177 22.31 15.39 -11.56
CA VAL A 177 22.27 15.48 -10.10
C VAL A 177 23.07 14.35 -9.45
N ILE A 178 22.84 13.09 -9.87
CA ILE A 178 23.47 11.87 -9.33
C ILE A 178 24.19 11.08 -10.44
N PRO A 179 25.26 11.64 -11.00
CA PRO A 179 25.89 11.14 -12.23
C PRO A 179 26.43 9.72 -12.12
N PHE A 180 26.99 9.31 -10.98
CA PHE A 180 27.62 8.00 -10.85
C PHE A 180 26.56 6.89 -10.74
N MET A 181 25.50 7.09 -9.96
CA MET A 181 24.42 6.13 -9.82
C MET A 181 23.67 5.95 -11.13
N THR A 182 23.35 7.04 -11.81
CA THR A 182 22.65 6.99 -13.09
C THR A 182 23.49 6.36 -14.19
N GLU A 183 24.80 6.61 -14.24
CA GLU A 183 25.69 5.91 -15.16
C GLU A 183 25.75 4.41 -14.86
N HIS A 184 25.87 4.02 -13.59
CA HIS A 184 25.87 2.61 -13.21
C HIS A 184 24.56 1.91 -13.65
N ILE A 185 23.40 2.54 -13.40
CA ILE A 185 22.11 2.02 -13.84
C ILE A 185 22.07 1.94 -15.36
N TRP A 186 22.53 2.98 -16.07
CA TRP A 186 22.58 3.01 -17.53
C TRP A 186 23.34 1.82 -18.10
N GLN A 187 24.53 1.54 -17.60
CA GLN A 187 25.38 0.44 -18.08
C GLN A 187 24.80 -0.96 -17.77
N ASN A 188 24.18 -1.12 -16.61
CA ASN A 188 23.73 -2.42 -16.12
C ASN A 188 22.24 -2.68 -16.35
N PHE A 189 21.50 -1.69 -16.75
CA PHE A 189 20.05 -1.76 -17.02
C PHE A 189 19.73 -1.37 -18.46
N THR A 190 19.79 -0.08 -18.82
CA THR A 190 19.34 0.40 -20.13
C THR A 190 20.08 -0.28 -21.27
N ARG A 191 21.42 -0.32 -21.24
CA ARG A 191 22.23 -0.95 -22.29
C ARG A 191 22.13 -2.49 -22.33
N LYS A 192 21.58 -3.12 -21.30
CA LYS A 192 21.32 -4.57 -21.32
C LYS A 192 20.05 -4.90 -22.08
N VAL A 193 19.03 -4.05 -22.01
CA VAL A 193 17.72 -4.28 -22.65
C VAL A 193 17.57 -3.51 -23.96
N MET A 194 18.43 -2.48 -24.19
CA MET A 194 18.54 -1.69 -25.43
C MET A 194 20.02 -1.48 -25.78
N PRO A 195 20.69 -2.47 -26.38
CA PRO A 195 22.12 -2.41 -26.71
C PRO A 195 22.52 -1.28 -27.65
N SER A 196 21.61 -0.77 -28.50
CA SER A 196 21.85 0.37 -29.38
C SER A 196 21.95 1.72 -28.67
N SER A 197 21.61 1.79 -27.37
CA SER A 197 21.68 3.01 -26.58
C SER A 197 23.10 3.60 -26.53
N PRO A 198 23.26 4.93 -26.39
CA PRO A 198 24.55 5.60 -26.25
C PRO A 198 25.44 4.96 -25.19
N ILE A 199 26.76 5.07 -25.37
CA ILE A 199 27.74 4.42 -24.47
C ILE A 199 27.72 4.96 -23.03
N SER A 200 27.13 6.13 -22.81
CA SER A 200 26.96 6.76 -21.49
C SER A 200 25.64 7.50 -21.42
N VAL A 201 25.03 7.53 -20.23
CA VAL A 201 23.81 8.33 -19.97
C VAL A 201 24.02 9.82 -20.26
N HIS A 202 25.26 10.30 -20.06
CA HIS A 202 25.64 11.71 -20.25
C HIS A 202 25.79 12.13 -21.72
N LEU A 203 25.66 11.19 -22.65
CA LEU A 203 25.67 11.44 -24.10
C LEU A 203 24.27 11.36 -24.71
N CYS A 204 23.26 11.23 -23.89
CA CYS A 204 21.88 11.12 -24.32
C CYS A 204 21.24 12.50 -24.44
N ASP A 205 20.29 12.60 -25.38
CA ASP A 205 19.37 13.73 -25.46
C ASP A 205 18.35 13.70 -24.34
N TRP A 206 17.66 14.83 -24.12
CA TRP A 206 16.52 14.89 -23.21
C TRP A 206 15.43 13.91 -23.65
N PRO A 207 14.91 13.06 -22.75
CA PRO A 207 13.93 12.05 -23.11
C PRO A 207 12.62 12.69 -23.61
N LYS A 208 11.93 11.98 -24.51
CA LYS A 208 10.64 12.41 -25.06
C LYS A 208 9.52 11.64 -24.39
N PRO A 209 8.37 12.30 -24.15
CA PRO A 209 7.19 11.60 -23.64
C PRO A 209 6.67 10.62 -24.69
N ILE A 210 6.01 9.55 -24.21
CA ILE A 210 5.26 8.64 -25.09
C ILE A 210 3.96 9.31 -25.48
N GLU A 211 3.75 9.48 -26.76
CA GLU A 211 2.54 10.08 -27.32
C GLU A 211 1.36 9.11 -27.34
N GLY A 212 0.15 9.68 -27.30
CA GLY A 212 -1.11 8.94 -27.44
C GLY A 212 -1.51 8.08 -26.23
N LEU A 213 -0.88 8.29 -25.08
CA LEU A 213 -1.37 7.88 -23.75
C LEU A 213 -1.53 9.19 -22.95
N GLU A 214 -2.70 9.77 -23.05
CA GLU A 214 -3.07 10.99 -22.33
C GLU A 214 -3.78 10.62 -21.03
N ASP A 215 -3.82 11.57 -20.09
CA ASP A 215 -4.55 11.37 -18.84
C ASP A 215 -6.06 11.45 -19.09
N ASP A 216 -6.68 10.31 -19.22
CA ASP A 216 -8.13 10.11 -19.31
C ASP A 216 -8.76 10.04 -17.89
N GLY A 217 -8.23 10.83 -16.95
CA GLY A 217 -8.58 10.81 -15.54
C GLY A 217 -7.94 9.64 -14.79
N ILE A 218 -6.98 8.91 -15.38
CA ILE A 218 -6.34 7.75 -14.73
C ILE A 218 -5.52 8.15 -13.50
N VAL A 219 -4.93 9.33 -13.50
CA VAL A 219 -4.17 9.86 -12.35
C VAL A 219 -5.10 10.12 -11.17
N GLU A 220 -6.27 10.75 -11.41
CA GLU A 220 -7.27 10.98 -10.37
C GLU A 220 -7.89 9.67 -9.87
N LYS A 221 -8.25 8.74 -10.77
CA LYS A 221 -8.76 7.41 -10.43
C LYS A 221 -7.79 6.65 -9.51
N THR A 222 -6.51 6.74 -9.83
CA THR A 222 -5.46 6.14 -8.99
C THR A 222 -5.33 6.83 -7.64
N ALA A 223 -5.39 8.15 -7.59
CA ALA A 223 -5.30 8.91 -6.34
C ALA A 223 -6.42 8.56 -5.37
N VAL A 224 -7.68 8.50 -5.84
CA VAL A 224 -8.83 8.09 -5.03
C VAL A 224 -8.67 6.65 -4.54
N SER A 225 -8.25 5.73 -5.40
CA SER A 225 -8.05 4.33 -5.04
C SER A 225 -6.95 4.15 -3.99
N ARG A 226 -5.84 4.88 -4.11
CA ARG A 226 -4.75 4.89 -3.11
C ARG A 226 -5.23 5.46 -1.78
N GLU A 227 -6.06 6.50 -1.79
CA GLU A 227 -6.63 7.09 -0.57
C GLU A 227 -7.54 6.09 0.16
N ILE A 228 -8.40 5.39 -0.56
CA ILE A 228 -9.25 4.33 0.00
C ILE A 228 -8.39 3.23 0.64
N ILE A 229 -7.36 2.76 -0.06
CA ILE A 229 -6.45 1.75 0.47
C ILE A 229 -5.76 2.26 1.74
N ALA A 230 -5.23 3.48 1.73
CA ALA A 230 -4.55 4.06 2.89
C ALA A 230 -5.49 4.22 4.09
N THR A 231 -6.72 4.71 3.85
CA THR A 231 -7.75 4.87 4.89
C THR A 231 -8.17 3.52 5.47
N ALA A 232 -8.44 2.52 4.64
CA ALA A 232 -8.79 1.18 5.08
C ALA A 232 -7.64 0.48 5.83
N MET A 233 -6.38 0.67 5.39
CA MET A 233 -5.21 0.17 6.11
C MET A 233 -5.05 0.82 7.49
N ARG A 234 -5.33 2.13 7.61
CA ARG A 234 -5.34 2.83 8.89
C ARG A 234 -6.41 2.23 9.82
N LEU A 235 -7.63 2.03 9.33
CA LEU A 235 -8.70 1.38 10.11
C LEU A 235 -8.31 -0.03 10.57
N ARG A 236 -7.67 -0.84 9.71
CA ARG A 236 -7.14 -2.15 10.11
C ARG A 236 -6.14 -2.05 11.25
N ASN A 237 -5.20 -1.10 11.16
CA ASN A 237 -4.16 -0.90 12.17
C ASN A 237 -4.76 -0.47 13.51
N GLU A 238 -5.73 0.45 13.51
CA GLU A 238 -6.45 0.90 14.70
C GLU A 238 -7.19 -0.26 15.40
N GLN A 239 -7.70 -1.22 14.60
CA GLN A 239 -8.35 -2.43 15.10
C GLN A 239 -7.37 -3.61 15.34
N GLN A 240 -6.06 -3.40 15.19
CA GLN A 240 -5.02 -4.42 15.31
C GLN A 240 -5.22 -5.64 14.39
N LEU A 241 -5.92 -5.46 13.28
CA LEU A 241 -6.19 -6.49 12.29
C LEU A 241 -5.04 -6.61 11.29
N LYS A 242 -4.33 -7.73 11.32
CA LYS A 242 -3.25 -8.02 10.36
C LYS A 242 -3.80 -8.01 8.93
N VAL A 243 -3.07 -7.45 7.97
CA VAL A 243 -3.48 -7.45 6.55
C VAL A 243 -3.68 -8.87 6.01
N ARG A 244 -2.95 -9.85 6.53
CA ARG A 244 -3.07 -11.27 6.15
C ARG A 244 -4.39 -11.91 6.59
N GLN A 245 -5.05 -11.36 7.60
CA GLN A 245 -6.38 -11.76 7.98
C GLN A 245 -7.37 -11.19 6.96
N PRO A 246 -8.02 -12.02 6.11
CA PRO A 246 -9.00 -11.50 5.16
C PRO A 246 -10.22 -10.99 5.90
N LEU A 247 -10.85 -9.94 5.34
CA LEU A 247 -12.12 -9.42 5.79
C LEU A 247 -13.20 -9.64 4.72
N SER A 248 -14.47 -9.58 5.14
CA SER A 248 -15.58 -9.86 4.25
C SER A 248 -15.84 -8.72 3.27
N THR A 249 -16.00 -7.50 3.77
CA THR A 249 -16.54 -6.38 2.96
C THR A 249 -15.86 -5.06 3.31
N LEU A 250 -15.50 -4.33 2.26
CA LEU A 250 -15.23 -2.91 2.26
C LEU A 250 -16.50 -2.19 1.80
N TYR A 251 -17.03 -1.29 2.61
CA TYR A 251 -18.07 -0.37 2.20
C TYR A 251 -17.43 0.95 1.78
N VAL A 252 -17.89 1.49 0.66
CA VAL A 252 -17.50 2.83 0.18
C VAL A 252 -18.75 3.63 -0.04
N CYS A 253 -18.99 4.61 0.83
CA CYS A 253 -20.08 5.57 0.68
C CYS A 253 -19.58 6.75 -0.14
N CYS A 254 -20.02 6.85 -1.39
CA CYS A 254 -19.61 7.88 -2.33
C CYS A 254 -20.67 8.04 -3.43
N ASP A 255 -20.55 9.11 -4.21
CA ASP A 255 -21.38 9.30 -5.40
C ASP A 255 -21.03 8.30 -6.52
N SER A 256 -21.92 8.20 -7.50
CA SER A 256 -21.78 7.28 -8.63
C SER A 256 -20.57 7.60 -9.51
N GLU A 257 -20.15 8.85 -9.60
CA GLU A 257 -18.96 9.25 -10.36
C GLU A 257 -17.68 8.72 -9.69
N THR A 258 -17.57 8.90 -8.39
CA THR A 258 -16.46 8.36 -7.58
C THR A 258 -16.46 6.83 -7.61
N ALA A 259 -17.61 6.17 -7.49
CA ALA A 259 -17.73 4.72 -7.61
C ALA A 259 -17.19 4.19 -8.96
N ASN A 260 -17.50 4.87 -10.06
CA ASN A 260 -16.96 4.52 -11.39
C ASN A 260 -15.44 4.70 -11.48
N LYS A 261 -14.88 5.75 -10.84
CA LYS A 261 -13.43 5.96 -10.78
C LYS A 261 -12.74 4.81 -10.02
N ILE A 262 -13.29 4.39 -8.91
CA ILE A 262 -12.79 3.30 -8.06
C ILE A 262 -12.86 1.96 -8.80
N GLY A 263 -13.94 1.70 -9.52
CA GLY A 263 -14.21 0.44 -10.23
C GLY A 263 -13.06 0.01 -11.16
N VAL A 264 -12.31 0.95 -11.71
CA VAL A 264 -11.14 0.68 -12.55
C VAL A 264 -10.04 -0.08 -11.79
N PHE A 265 -9.90 0.17 -10.48
CA PHE A 265 -8.88 -0.42 -9.60
C PHE A 265 -9.46 -1.38 -8.56
N GLU A 266 -10.73 -1.77 -8.67
CA GLU A 266 -11.43 -2.59 -7.68
C GLU A 266 -10.64 -3.85 -7.29
N LYS A 267 -10.14 -4.59 -8.29
CA LYS A 267 -9.33 -5.79 -8.05
C LYS A 267 -8.07 -5.48 -7.23
N ILE A 268 -7.40 -4.36 -7.50
CA ILE A 268 -6.20 -3.96 -6.78
C ILE A 268 -6.55 -3.60 -5.34
N ILE A 269 -7.66 -2.89 -5.13
CA ILE A 269 -8.13 -2.54 -3.79
C ILE A 269 -8.43 -3.81 -2.98
N LEU A 270 -9.13 -4.77 -3.58
CA LEU A 270 -9.42 -6.07 -2.94
C LEU A 270 -8.16 -6.83 -2.57
N ASP A 271 -7.21 -6.92 -3.50
CA ASP A 271 -5.95 -7.65 -3.30
C ASP A 271 -5.07 -6.96 -2.24
N GLU A 272 -4.89 -5.64 -2.31
CA GLU A 272 -4.08 -4.86 -1.38
C GLU A 272 -4.63 -4.90 0.05
N LEU A 273 -5.94 -4.78 0.18
CA LEU A 273 -6.61 -4.81 1.47
C LEU A 273 -6.91 -6.21 1.97
N ASN A 274 -6.74 -7.25 1.13
CA ASN A 274 -7.16 -8.62 1.43
C ASN A 274 -8.62 -8.67 1.90
N ILE A 275 -9.52 -8.17 1.07
CA ILE A 275 -10.96 -8.11 1.31
C ILE A 275 -11.68 -8.86 0.20
N LYS A 276 -12.80 -9.51 0.52
CA LYS A 276 -13.54 -10.36 -0.43
C LYS A 276 -14.41 -9.55 -1.38
N ASN A 277 -15.05 -8.47 -0.90
CA ASN A 277 -16.03 -7.71 -1.66
C ASN A 277 -15.92 -6.21 -1.38
N ILE A 278 -16.22 -5.39 -2.38
CA ILE A 278 -16.52 -3.97 -2.20
C ILE A 278 -18.02 -3.77 -2.37
N LYS A 279 -18.63 -2.97 -1.51
CA LYS A 279 -20.03 -2.52 -1.63
C LYS A 279 -20.07 -1.00 -1.66
N TYR A 280 -20.56 -0.46 -2.76
CA TYR A 280 -20.86 0.96 -2.89
C TYR A 280 -22.22 1.23 -2.27
N ILE A 281 -22.30 2.25 -1.44
CA ILE A 281 -23.53 2.68 -0.75
C ILE A 281 -23.68 4.19 -0.91
N ASP A 282 -24.93 4.63 -1.04
CA ASP A 282 -25.27 6.05 -1.22
C ASP A 282 -25.50 6.77 0.11
N ASP A 283 -25.74 6.02 1.18
CA ASP A 283 -26.03 6.55 2.51
C ASP A 283 -25.25 5.82 3.60
N VAL A 284 -24.49 6.57 4.39
CA VAL A 284 -23.72 6.06 5.52
C VAL A 284 -24.60 5.49 6.63
N ASN A 285 -25.85 5.95 6.73
CA ASN A 285 -26.83 5.45 7.72
C ASN A 285 -27.11 3.94 7.57
N VAL A 286 -26.83 3.35 6.40
CA VAL A 286 -26.88 1.89 6.19
C VAL A 286 -25.91 1.16 7.11
N LEU A 287 -24.83 1.80 7.55
CA LEU A 287 -23.81 1.25 8.45
C LEU A 287 -24.09 1.53 9.92
N GLU A 288 -25.20 2.20 10.23
CA GLU A 288 -25.58 2.57 11.58
C GLU A 288 -26.84 1.83 12.03
N ASP A 289 -26.93 1.54 13.30
CA ASP A 289 -28.16 1.12 13.94
C ASP A 289 -28.73 2.35 14.66
N LYS A 290 -29.98 2.66 14.36
CA LYS A 290 -30.73 3.68 15.09
C LYS A 290 -31.29 3.09 16.38
N TYR A 291 -31.27 3.83 17.45
CA TYR A 291 -31.82 3.46 18.73
C TYR A 291 -32.44 4.64 19.44
N LEU A 292 -33.38 4.36 20.34
CA LEU A 292 -34.02 5.40 21.13
C LEU A 292 -33.29 5.61 22.46
N THR A 293 -33.19 6.87 22.81
CA THR A 293 -32.81 7.32 24.16
C THR A 293 -33.92 8.17 24.76
N VAL A 294 -33.97 8.25 26.07
CA VAL A 294 -34.96 9.10 26.76
C VAL A 294 -34.57 10.58 26.63
N ASN A 295 -35.48 11.40 26.13
CA ASN A 295 -35.31 12.86 26.13
C ASN A 295 -35.60 13.41 27.52
N PHE A 296 -34.56 13.58 28.32
CA PHE A 296 -34.69 13.99 29.73
C PHE A 296 -35.41 15.34 29.93
N LYS A 297 -35.43 16.23 28.92
CA LYS A 297 -36.10 17.53 29.03
C LYS A 297 -37.63 17.37 29.09
N VAL A 298 -38.19 16.37 28.40
CA VAL A 298 -39.62 16.14 28.31
C VAL A 298 -40.04 14.97 29.22
N ALA A 299 -39.25 13.90 29.18
CA ALA A 299 -39.54 12.65 29.87
C ALA A 299 -39.69 12.80 31.39
N GLY A 300 -38.97 13.74 32.00
CA GLY A 300 -39.06 14.00 33.47
C GLY A 300 -40.44 14.36 33.96
N ALA A 301 -41.21 15.12 33.16
CA ALA A 301 -42.58 15.52 33.50
C ALA A 301 -43.56 14.35 33.40
N VAL A 302 -43.36 13.45 32.43
CA VAL A 302 -44.26 12.31 32.11
C VAL A 302 -43.90 11.08 32.90
N LEU A 303 -42.64 10.69 32.89
CA LEU A 303 -42.18 9.40 33.48
C LEU A 303 -41.83 9.54 34.98
N LYS A 304 -41.60 10.76 35.47
CA LYS A 304 -41.24 11.06 36.88
C LYS A 304 -40.10 10.13 37.36
N GLN A 305 -40.35 9.35 38.38
CA GLN A 305 -39.37 8.42 38.94
C GLN A 305 -39.07 7.19 38.06
N ASN A 306 -39.83 6.95 37.00
CA ASN A 306 -39.69 5.83 36.12
C ASN A 306 -38.73 6.08 34.93
N VAL A 307 -38.08 7.24 34.81
CA VAL A 307 -37.13 7.59 33.75
C VAL A 307 -36.01 6.55 33.62
N ASN A 308 -35.42 6.12 34.73
CA ASN A 308 -34.37 5.10 34.72
C ASN A 308 -34.89 3.72 34.30
N LYS A 309 -36.13 3.36 34.67
CA LYS A 309 -36.76 2.13 34.22
C LYS A 309 -36.98 2.13 32.71
N MET A 310 -37.44 3.26 32.15
CA MET A 310 -37.60 3.41 30.69
C MET A 310 -36.24 3.27 29.98
N LYS A 311 -35.19 3.93 30.46
CA LYS A 311 -33.85 3.80 29.90
C LYS A 311 -33.38 2.34 29.86
N GLN A 312 -33.50 1.61 30.97
CA GLN A 312 -33.15 0.18 31.04
C GLN A 312 -34.00 -0.68 30.10
N THR A 313 -35.31 -0.39 29.98
CA THR A 313 -36.17 -1.10 29.05
C THR A 313 -35.67 -0.90 27.61
N LEU A 314 -35.38 0.34 27.21
CA LEU A 314 -34.86 0.62 25.86
C LEU A 314 -33.53 -0.10 25.59
N GLU A 315 -32.63 -0.19 26.56
CA GLU A 315 -31.34 -0.87 26.45
C GLU A 315 -31.46 -2.38 26.28
N THR A 316 -32.58 -2.99 26.73
CA THR A 316 -32.80 -4.44 26.71
C THR A 316 -33.73 -4.91 25.59
N LEU A 317 -34.28 -4.00 24.79
CA LEU A 317 -35.19 -4.33 23.69
C LEU A 317 -34.49 -5.18 22.61
N SER A 318 -35.32 -6.01 21.96
CA SER A 318 -34.88 -6.71 20.75
C SER A 318 -34.60 -5.71 19.61
N LYS A 319 -33.75 -6.12 18.67
CA LYS A 319 -33.43 -5.26 17.49
C LYS A 319 -34.69 -4.93 16.67
N ASP A 320 -35.61 -5.90 16.52
CA ASP A 320 -36.86 -5.73 15.77
C ASP A 320 -37.80 -4.74 16.45
N ASP A 321 -37.94 -4.84 17.79
CA ASP A 321 -38.76 -3.90 18.54
C ASP A 321 -38.17 -2.49 18.52
N MET A 322 -36.86 -2.37 18.69
CA MET A 322 -36.19 -1.08 18.58
C MET A 322 -36.41 -0.43 17.21
N THR A 323 -36.28 -1.19 16.12
CA THR A 323 -36.49 -0.68 14.75
C THR A 323 -37.93 -0.16 14.56
N LYS A 324 -38.93 -0.88 15.07
CA LYS A 324 -40.32 -0.44 15.02
C LYS A 324 -40.56 0.83 15.81
N LEU A 325 -40.00 0.92 17.02
CA LEU A 325 -40.14 2.12 17.87
C LEU A 325 -39.42 3.32 17.27
N VAL A 326 -38.23 3.15 16.71
CA VAL A 326 -37.52 4.23 15.98
C VAL A 326 -38.34 4.77 14.84
N SER A 327 -38.92 3.89 14.00
CA SER A 327 -39.77 4.28 12.88
C SER A 327 -40.98 5.09 13.33
N ALA A 328 -41.67 4.66 14.40
CA ALA A 328 -42.82 5.36 14.96
C ALA A 328 -42.43 6.75 15.51
N VAL A 329 -41.33 6.85 16.22
CA VAL A 329 -40.81 8.13 16.74
C VAL A 329 -40.43 9.11 15.61
N GLU A 330 -39.80 8.61 14.53
CA GLU A 330 -39.45 9.45 13.38
C GLU A 330 -40.68 9.95 12.61
N GLN A 331 -41.79 9.21 12.64
CA GLN A 331 -43.11 9.62 12.06
C GLN A 331 -43.89 10.56 12.99
N GLY A 332 -43.43 10.70 14.23
CA GLY A 332 -44.15 11.52 15.22
C GLY A 332 -45.32 10.82 15.89
N ASP A 333 -45.43 9.50 15.71
CA ASP A 333 -46.50 8.68 16.26
C ASP A 333 -46.31 8.40 17.76
N GLU A 334 -47.43 8.11 18.43
CA GLU A 334 -47.37 7.54 19.80
C GLU A 334 -46.78 6.15 19.76
N VAL A 335 -45.85 5.89 20.69
CA VAL A 335 -45.15 4.60 20.78
C VAL A 335 -45.60 3.77 21.96
N TYR A 336 -45.78 2.47 21.71
CA TYR A 336 -46.01 1.47 22.74
C TYR A 336 -44.65 0.75 23.03
N VAL A 337 -44.11 0.99 24.20
CA VAL A 337 -42.82 0.38 24.62
C VAL A 337 -43.14 -0.98 25.28
N PRO A 338 -42.57 -2.10 24.81
CA PRO A 338 -42.78 -3.42 25.43
C PRO A 338 -42.46 -3.39 26.93
N GLY A 339 -43.39 -3.96 27.75
CA GLY A 339 -43.29 -3.96 29.20
C GLY A 339 -43.87 -2.69 29.88
N TRP A 340 -44.56 -1.87 29.17
CA TRP A 340 -45.28 -0.70 29.68
C TRP A 340 -46.75 -0.76 29.23
N ASP A 341 -47.63 -0.32 30.10
CA ASP A 341 -49.08 -0.36 29.82
C ASP A 341 -49.59 0.87 29.06
N ASP A 342 -48.83 1.96 29.11
CA ASP A 342 -49.19 3.25 28.49
C ASP A 342 -48.47 3.42 27.13
N LYS A 343 -49.10 4.21 26.26
CA LYS A 343 -48.47 4.78 25.08
C LYS A 343 -47.79 6.09 25.42
N PHE A 344 -46.70 6.37 24.75
CA PHE A 344 -45.90 7.56 24.97
C PHE A 344 -45.80 8.41 23.69
N ALA A 345 -45.86 9.72 23.86
CA ALA A 345 -45.66 10.65 22.75
C ALA A 345 -44.17 10.56 22.24
N ALA A 346 -43.98 10.75 20.94
CA ALA A 346 -42.68 10.62 20.30
C ALA A 346 -41.57 11.53 20.90
N ASP A 347 -41.96 12.73 21.36
CA ASP A 347 -41.06 13.74 21.92
C ASP A 347 -40.37 13.36 23.23
N ILE A 348 -40.91 12.31 23.92
CA ILE A 348 -40.27 11.72 25.10
C ILE A 348 -38.97 11.00 24.74
N PHE A 349 -38.80 10.64 23.49
CA PHE A 349 -37.64 9.92 22.99
C PHE A 349 -36.79 10.79 22.06
N SER A 350 -35.53 10.45 21.97
CA SER A 350 -34.60 10.98 20.96
C SER A 350 -34.01 9.84 20.19
N VAL A 351 -34.08 9.91 18.87
CA VAL A 351 -33.40 8.96 17.97
C VAL A 351 -31.89 9.28 18.01
N GLN A 352 -31.11 8.27 18.26
CA GLN A 352 -29.65 8.32 18.21
C GLN A 352 -29.17 7.29 17.23
N THR A 353 -27.98 7.51 16.66
CA THR A 353 -27.32 6.56 15.76
C THR A 353 -26.05 6.00 16.42
N LYS A 354 -25.75 4.78 16.14
CA LYS A 354 -24.51 4.12 16.55
C LYS A 354 -24.06 3.20 15.42
N THR A 355 -22.77 3.26 15.09
CA THR A 355 -22.18 2.34 14.11
C THR A 355 -22.50 0.89 14.47
N LYS A 356 -22.91 0.09 13.48
CA LYS A 356 -23.21 -1.34 13.66
C LYS A 356 -22.02 -2.06 14.28
N LYS A 357 -22.31 -3.02 15.17
CA LYS A 357 -21.26 -3.83 15.79
C LYS A 357 -20.41 -4.52 14.70
N GLY A 358 -19.10 -4.37 14.82
CA GLY A 358 -18.16 -4.94 13.87
C GLY A 358 -17.92 -4.08 12.62
N ILE A 359 -18.54 -2.91 12.50
CA ILE A 359 -18.22 -1.93 11.46
C ILE A 359 -17.33 -0.84 12.06
N VAL A 360 -16.28 -0.49 11.34
CA VAL A 360 -15.42 0.66 11.63
C VAL A 360 -15.31 1.52 10.39
N SER A 361 -15.37 2.84 10.55
CA SER A 361 -15.42 3.76 9.42
C SER A 361 -14.51 4.97 9.59
N ALA A 362 -14.14 5.57 8.49
CA ALA A 362 -13.42 6.84 8.44
C ALA A 362 -13.79 7.62 7.18
N GLU A 363 -13.76 8.94 7.29
CA GLU A 363 -13.95 9.84 6.16
C GLU A 363 -12.73 9.85 5.23
N LEU A 364 -12.99 9.98 3.92
CA LEU A 364 -11.99 10.30 2.93
C LEU A 364 -11.69 11.80 2.97
N GLN A 365 -10.50 12.18 2.57
CA GLN A 365 -10.12 13.58 2.49
C GLN A 365 -10.98 14.33 1.47
N ASN A 366 -11.20 15.62 1.71
CA ASN A 366 -11.95 16.50 0.81
C ASN A 366 -13.43 16.09 0.59
N ASP A 367 -14.10 15.56 1.61
CA ASP A 367 -15.52 15.21 1.61
C ASP A 367 -15.92 14.23 0.47
N LYS A 368 -14.97 13.42 0.00
CA LYS A 368 -15.20 12.46 -1.09
C LYS A 368 -15.97 11.21 -0.67
N GLY A 369 -16.35 11.11 0.59
CA GLY A 369 -17.14 10.00 1.11
C GLY A 369 -16.57 9.34 2.35
N VAL A 370 -17.09 8.17 2.66
CA VAL A 370 -16.74 7.37 3.85
C VAL A 370 -16.31 5.97 3.43
N VAL A 371 -15.25 5.49 4.03
CA VAL A 371 -14.79 4.09 3.92
C VAL A 371 -15.09 3.37 5.22
N ALA A 372 -15.68 2.18 5.13
CA ALA A 372 -15.92 1.34 6.30
C ALA A 372 -15.53 -0.11 6.06
N LEU A 373 -15.04 -0.76 7.11
CA LEU A 373 -14.65 -2.17 7.12
C LEU A 373 -15.60 -2.99 7.97
N ASP A 374 -16.03 -4.13 7.44
CA ASP A 374 -16.62 -5.18 8.23
C ASP A 374 -15.49 -5.99 8.89
N THR A 375 -15.40 -5.88 10.20
CA THR A 375 -14.37 -6.52 11.02
C THR A 375 -14.82 -7.84 11.65
N VAL A 376 -16.07 -8.26 11.37
CA VAL A 376 -16.59 -9.54 11.86
C VAL A 376 -15.88 -10.68 11.12
N LEU A 377 -15.23 -11.55 11.88
CA LEU A 377 -14.53 -12.70 11.35
C LEU A 377 -15.41 -13.94 11.41
N THR A 378 -15.66 -14.52 10.24
CA THR A 378 -16.28 -15.86 10.14
C THR A 378 -15.19 -16.94 10.29
N ASP A 379 -15.60 -18.17 10.62
CA ASP A 379 -14.68 -19.31 10.73
C ASP A 379 -13.87 -19.52 9.44
N GLU A 380 -14.48 -19.29 8.28
CA GLU A 380 -13.80 -19.38 6.98
C GLU A 380 -12.72 -18.31 6.82
N LEU A 381 -12.98 -17.07 7.21
CA LEU A 381 -12.01 -15.98 7.16
C LEU A 381 -10.85 -16.22 8.15
N ILE A 382 -11.15 -16.75 9.32
CA ILE A 382 -10.13 -17.13 10.32
C ILE A 382 -9.22 -18.22 9.73
N LYS A 383 -9.79 -19.30 9.20
CA LYS A 383 -9.03 -20.39 8.55
C LYS A 383 -8.13 -19.87 7.42
N GLU A 384 -8.66 -19.02 6.54
CA GLU A 384 -7.87 -18.43 5.46
C GLU A 384 -6.73 -17.54 5.99
N GLY A 385 -6.98 -16.79 7.07
CA GLY A 385 -5.96 -16.01 7.77
C GLY A 385 -4.81 -16.88 8.29
N LEU A 386 -5.13 -18.01 8.92
CA LEU A 386 -4.15 -18.98 9.41
C LEU A 386 -3.31 -19.56 8.27
N VAL A 387 -3.93 -19.91 7.14
CA VAL A 387 -3.22 -20.41 5.96
C VAL A 387 -2.25 -19.37 5.40
N ARG A 388 -2.67 -18.12 5.27
CA ARG A 388 -1.82 -17.03 4.75
C ARG A 388 -0.67 -16.68 5.70
N ASP A 389 -0.92 -16.70 7.01
CA ASP A 389 0.15 -16.51 8.00
C ASP A 389 1.18 -17.64 7.93
N THR A 390 0.72 -18.89 7.79
CA THR A 390 1.60 -20.06 7.63
C THR A 390 2.44 -19.96 6.36
N VAL A 391 1.84 -19.67 5.21
CA VAL A 391 2.57 -19.49 3.94
C VAL A 391 3.66 -18.43 4.09
N ARG A 392 3.36 -17.30 4.73
CA ARG A 392 4.38 -16.26 4.96
C ARG A 392 5.53 -16.77 5.82
N GLN A 393 5.25 -17.45 6.92
CA GLN A 393 6.30 -17.99 7.79
C GLN A 393 7.16 -19.01 7.04
N CYS A 394 6.54 -19.82 6.19
CA CYS A 394 7.26 -20.74 5.30
C CYS A 394 8.14 -20.00 4.26
N GLN A 395 7.69 -18.88 3.73
CA GLN A 395 8.53 -18.03 2.83
C GLN A 395 9.69 -17.40 3.59
N LEU A 396 9.51 -17.02 4.85
CA LEU A 396 10.60 -16.47 5.69
C LEU A 396 11.66 -17.54 5.98
N ILE A 397 11.26 -18.74 6.36
CA ILE A 397 12.23 -19.82 6.63
C ILE A 397 12.99 -20.23 5.37
N ARG A 398 12.36 -20.23 4.17
CA ARG A 398 13.07 -20.42 2.89
C ARG A 398 14.17 -19.39 2.68
N LYS A 399 13.87 -18.10 2.94
CA LYS A 399 14.84 -17.01 2.82
C LYS A 399 15.98 -17.15 3.84
N GLU A 400 15.66 -17.53 5.09
CA GLU A 400 16.64 -17.77 6.14
C GLU A 400 17.55 -18.97 5.82
N ALA A 401 17.03 -19.99 5.14
CA ALA A 401 17.80 -21.12 4.63
C ALA A 401 18.68 -20.77 3.42
N GLY A 402 18.61 -19.53 2.91
CA GLY A 402 19.42 -19.07 1.79
C GLY A 402 18.93 -19.56 0.42
N TYR A 403 17.66 -19.93 0.29
CA TYR A 403 17.13 -20.43 -0.97
C TYR A 403 16.78 -19.29 -1.93
N GLU A 404 17.08 -19.50 -3.20
CA GLU A 404 16.68 -18.61 -4.28
C GLU A 404 15.15 -18.60 -4.45
N VAL A 405 14.63 -17.52 -5.03
CA VAL A 405 13.19 -17.29 -5.16
C VAL A 405 12.49 -18.43 -5.92
N GLU A 406 13.15 -18.96 -6.96
CA GLU A 406 12.62 -20.00 -7.85
C GLU A 406 12.91 -21.43 -7.38
N GLN A 407 13.71 -21.57 -6.33
CA GLN A 407 14.12 -22.90 -5.89
C GLN A 407 12.93 -23.69 -5.36
N ARG A 408 12.76 -24.91 -5.85
CA ARG A 408 11.75 -25.84 -5.36
C ARG A 408 12.20 -26.46 -4.03
N VAL A 409 11.22 -26.72 -3.17
CA VAL A 409 11.48 -27.16 -1.79
C VAL A 409 10.56 -28.31 -1.38
N LYS A 410 10.98 -29.04 -0.34
CA LYS A 410 10.10 -29.85 0.51
C LYS A 410 9.83 -29.07 1.78
N MET A 411 8.60 -29.10 2.27
CA MET A 411 8.18 -28.36 3.46
C MET A 411 7.42 -29.29 4.41
N ALA A 412 7.74 -29.20 5.71
CA ALA A 412 6.90 -29.82 6.74
C ALA A 412 6.37 -28.76 7.70
N ILE A 413 5.14 -28.94 8.12
CA ILE A 413 4.40 -28.07 9.03
C ILE A 413 3.79 -28.94 10.12
N GLU A 414 4.30 -28.83 11.35
CA GLU A 414 3.83 -29.55 12.51
C GLU A 414 3.18 -28.58 13.50
N SER A 415 1.97 -28.89 13.95
CA SER A 415 1.25 -28.12 14.98
C SER A 415 0.41 -29.04 15.84
N LEU A 416 0.29 -28.71 17.11
CA LEU A 416 -0.66 -29.35 18.02
C LEU A 416 -2.07 -28.78 17.89
N ASP A 417 -2.21 -27.62 17.26
CA ASP A 417 -3.50 -26.99 16.99
C ASP A 417 -4.18 -27.69 15.80
N THR A 418 -5.27 -28.39 16.07
CA THR A 418 -6.05 -29.12 15.08
C THR A 418 -6.76 -28.17 14.10
N ALA A 419 -7.10 -26.96 14.52
CA ALA A 419 -7.73 -25.95 13.65
C ALA A 419 -6.74 -25.47 12.59
N VAL A 420 -5.48 -25.21 12.97
CA VAL A 420 -4.41 -24.86 12.04
C VAL A 420 -4.20 -25.97 11.01
N ILE A 421 -3.98 -27.20 11.45
CA ILE A 421 -3.75 -28.36 10.55
C ILE A 421 -4.96 -28.61 9.66
N GLY A 422 -6.19 -28.47 10.19
CA GLY A 422 -7.43 -28.59 9.43
C GLY A 422 -7.51 -27.56 8.29
N ALA A 423 -7.26 -26.30 8.60
CA ALA A 423 -7.24 -25.20 7.61
C ALA A 423 -6.17 -25.42 6.52
N LEU A 424 -4.98 -25.90 6.90
CA LEU A 424 -3.89 -26.18 5.94
C LEU A 424 -4.22 -27.36 5.01
N LYS A 425 -4.88 -28.40 5.50
CA LYS A 425 -5.32 -29.54 4.69
C LYS A 425 -6.33 -29.15 3.61
N GLU A 426 -7.27 -28.27 3.95
CA GLU A 426 -8.26 -27.74 2.98
C GLU A 426 -7.61 -26.95 1.83
N LYS A 427 -6.40 -26.38 2.03
CA LYS A 427 -5.71 -25.49 1.08
C LYS A 427 -4.34 -25.99 0.64
N THR A 428 -4.10 -27.29 0.67
CA THR A 428 -2.81 -27.94 0.38
C THR A 428 -2.23 -27.50 -0.97
N GLU A 429 -3.02 -27.51 -2.04
CA GLU A 429 -2.55 -27.15 -3.40
C GLU A 429 -2.20 -25.67 -3.50
N TYR A 430 -2.97 -24.79 -2.85
CA TYR A 430 -2.63 -23.38 -2.77
C TYR A 430 -1.29 -23.17 -2.05
N ILE A 431 -1.07 -23.84 -0.91
CA ILE A 431 0.17 -23.72 -0.14
C ILE A 431 1.37 -24.22 -0.96
N LYS A 432 1.24 -25.38 -1.63
CA LYS A 432 2.29 -25.90 -2.51
C LYS A 432 2.65 -24.92 -3.61
N SER A 433 1.66 -24.35 -4.26
CA SER A 433 1.83 -23.37 -5.34
C SER A 433 2.55 -22.10 -4.85
N GLU A 434 2.15 -21.52 -3.71
CA GLU A 434 2.75 -20.30 -3.16
C GLU A 434 4.18 -20.51 -2.62
N LEU A 435 4.51 -21.74 -2.24
CA LEU A 435 5.81 -22.10 -1.69
C LEU A 435 6.76 -22.73 -2.73
N LEU A 436 6.30 -23.00 -3.94
CA LEU A 436 7.01 -23.83 -4.91
C LEU A 436 7.43 -25.19 -4.30
N ALA A 437 6.53 -25.78 -3.50
CA ALA A 437 6.82 -27.02 -2.79
C ALA A 437 6.43 -28.24 -3.61
N ASP A 438 7.39 -29.11 -3.89
CA ASP A 438 7.14 -30.42 -4.50
C ASP A 438 6.48 -31.35 -3.49
N GLU A 439 6.91 -31.28 -2.24
CA GLU A 439 6.37 -32.06 -1.14
C GLU A 439 5.92 -31.15 0.02
N LEU A 440 4.74 -31.42 0.57
CA LEU A 440 4.21 -30.76 1.76
C LEU A 440 3.71 -31.80 2.76
N VAL A 441 4.39 -31.89 3.90
CA VAL A 441 4.04 -32.78 5.01
C VAL A 441 3.31 -31.99 6.07
N LEU A 442 2.04 -32.32 6.34
CA LEU A 442 1.21 -31.69 7.36
C LEU A 442 1.04 -32.60 8.56
N GLY A 443 1.42 -32.11 9.76
CA GLY A 443 1.38 -32.87 11.01
C GLY A 443 2.57 -33.83 11.17
N GLY A 444 3.66 -33.62 10.45
CA GLY A 444 4.87 -34.43 10.51
C GLY A 444 6.14 -33.59 10.34
N THR A 445 7.29 -34.25 10.25
CA THR A 445 8.61 -33.65 10.13
C THR A 445 9.32 -34.11 8.87
N LEU A 446 10.37 -33.40 8.44
CA LEU A 446 11.34 -33.84 7.43
C LEU A 446 12.58 -34.38 8.14
N SER A 447 13.08 -35.54 7.70
CA SER A 447 14.31 -36.15 8.24
C SER A 447 15.57 -35.46 7.71
N ASP A 448 15.48 -34.82 6.54
CA ASP A 448 16.55 -34.18 5.79
C ASP A 448 16.42 -32.64 5.77
N ALA A 449 15.78 -32.04 6.78
CA ALA A 449 15.54 -30.61 6.84
C ALA A 449 16.85 -29.80 6.94
N ASP A 450 17.07 -28.85 6.02
CA ASP A 450 18.20 -27.90 6.07
C ASP A 450 18.01 -26.87 7.18
N LEU A 451 16.76 -26.48 7.46
CA LEU A 451 16.42 -25.54 8.54
C LEU A 451 15.06 -25.92 9.15
N THR A 452 15.03 -25.85 10.49
CA THR A 452 13.81 -26.05 11.28
C THR A 452 13.63 -24.86 12.23
N LYS A 453 12.38 -24.34 12.32
CA LYS A 453 12.07 -23.18 13.18
C LYS A 453 10.69 -23.31 13.80
N GLU A 454 10.56 -22.92 15.07
CA GLU A 454 9.29 -22.75 15.74
C GLU A 454 8.80 -21.31 15.59
N VAL A 455 7.55 -21.12 15.20
CA VAL A 455 6.91 -19.82 14.98
C VAL A 455 5.52 -19.79 15.61
N GLU A 456 5.00 -18.59 15.89
CA GLU A 456 3.64 -18.41 16.37
C GLU A 456 2.70 -18.15 15.17
N ILE A 457 1.62 -18.92 15.06
CA ILE A 457 0.57 -18.78 14.04
C ILE A 457 -0.79 -18.92 14.77
N GLY A 458 -1.62 -17.88 14.63
CA GLY A 458 -2.81 -17.79 15.49
C GLY A 458 -2.41 -17.69 16.96
N ASP A 459 -3.05 -18.50 17.79
CA ASP A 459 -2.76 -18.58 19.22
C ASP A 459 -1.83 -19.76 19.56
N GLY A 460 -1.31 -20.45 18.55
CA GLY A 460 -0.53 -21.67 18.70
C GLY A 460 0.88 -21.61 18.16
N LYS A 461 1.72 -22.56 18.63
CA LYS A 461 3.07 -22.77 18.11
C LYS A 461 3.04 -23.76 16.96
N VAL A 462 3.77 -23.42 15.92
CA VAL A 462 3.90 -24.23 14.70
C VAL A 462 5.39 -24.44 14.42
N LYS A 463 5.78 -25.67 14.20
CA LYS A 463 7.14 -26.01 13.81
C LYS A 463 7.20 -26.18 12.31
N LEU A 464 8.07 -25.42 11.67
CA LEU A 464 8.29 -25.43 10.24
C LEU A 464 9.66 -26.05 9.93
N ALA A 465 9.70 -26.90 8.91
CA ALA A 465 10.96 -27.48 8.42
C ALA A 465 11.01 -27.36 6.92
N VAL A 466 12.18 -27.04 6.36
CA VAL A 466 12.40 -26.88 4.93
C VAL A 466 13.65 -27.63 4.50
N ALA A 467 13.57 -28.27 3.32
CA ALA A 467 14.68 -28.93 2.62
C ALA A 467 14.63 -28.59 1.13
N LYS A 468 15.74 -28.75 0.42
CA LYS A 468 15.76 -28.69 -1.04
C LYS A 468 14.95 -29.86 -1.60
N ALA A 469 14.22 -29.61 -2.70
CA ALA A 469 13.49 -30.65 -3.43
C ALA A 469 14.47 -31.57 -4.19
#